data_649560b182bf1bf121f6d92709f661c7
#
_entry.id   649560b182bf1bf121f6d92709f661c7
#
_cell.length_a   1.000
_cell.length_b   1.000
_cell.length_c   1.000
_cell.angle_alpha   90.00
_cell.angle_beta   90.00
_cell.angle_gamma   90.00
#
_symmetry.space_group_name_H-M   'P 1'
#
loop_
_entity.id
_entity.type
_entity.pdbx_description
1 polymer ?
#
loop_
_entity_poly.entity_id
_entity_poly.type
_entity_poly.pdbx_seq_one_letter_code
_entity_poly.pdbx_strand_id
1 'polypeptide(L)'
;DIIEQYGLKVRKRKRRVSTTDSRHDLPLYPNLVRTMIPEKPCQLIVSDITYIPLWMNPVDGEYKFCYLSLITDYYTKEIVGYSVGDTLETSHTLKALDMALKHYDKKDLSGLIHHSDRGVQYASYAYTDRLKQVGIKISMTECGNPKDNAVAERVNNTVKNELLKGMEFYTIEEVRTALKLAVDFYNNERPHWSLDGMTPVQAGKMKGEIKKRWNSFRETAIRNQY
;
A
#
# COMPACT_ATOMS: atom_id res chain seq x y z
N ASP A 1 2.01 -9.17 -41.54
CA ASP A 1 2.58 -8.58 -40.30
C ASP A 1 3.35 -9.67 -39.53
N ILE A 2 4.63 -9.42 -39.18
CA ILE A 2 5.50 -10.35 -38.45
C ILE A 2 4.85 -10.85 -37.16
N ILE A 3 4.13 -9.99 -36.44
CA ILE A 3 3.43 -10.33 -35.21
C ILE A 3 2.35 -11.40 -35.44
N GLU A 4 1.68 -11.32 -36.57
CA GLU A 4 0.62 -12.25 -36.96
C GLU A 4 1.20 -13.56 -37.51
N GLN A 5 2.28 -13.47 -38.30
CA GLN A 5 3.00 -14.60 -38.90
C GLN A 5 3.62 -15.51 -37.83
N TYR A 6 4.12 -14.95 -36.72
CA TYR A 6 4.77 -15.72 -35.65
C TYR A 6 3.89 -15.86 -34.39
N GLY A 7 2.61 -15.51 -34.46
CA GLY A 7 1.67 -15.65 -33.34
C GLY A 7 2.02 -14.84 -32.10
N LEU A 8 2.84 -13.79 -32.24
CA LEU A 8 3.34 -12.94 -31.17
C LEU A 8 2.26 -11.93 -30.68
N LYS A 9 1.04 -12.42 -30.42
CA LYS A 9 -0.02 -11.57 -29.88
C LYS A 9 0.29 -11.21 -28.43
N VAL A 10 0.50 -9.92 -28.17
CA VAL A 10 0.53 -9.39 -26.80
C VAL A 10 -0.82 -9.71 -26.16
N ARG A 11 -0.81 -10.47 -25.04
CA ARG A 11 -2.04 -10.72 -24.29
C ARG A 11 -2.67 -9.38 -23.92
N LYS A 12 -3.92 -9.15 -24.34
CA LYS A 12 -4.68 -7.95 -23.93
C LYS A 12 -4.67 -7.91 -22.40
N ARG A 13 -4.18 -6.80 -21.81
CA ARG A 13 -4.27 -6.59 -20.38
C ARG A 13 -5.74 -6.69 -19.98
N LYS A 14 -6.06 -7.59 -19.03
CA LYS A 14 -7.42 -7.64 -18.45
C LYS A 14 -7.74 -6.25 -17.87
N ARG A 15 -8.98 -5.79 -18.05
CA ARG A 15 -9.45 -4.51 -17.50
C ARG A 15 -9.07 -4.44 -16.02
N ARG A 16 -8.41 -3.35 -15.58
CA ARG A 16 -8.15 -3.12 -14.16
C ARG A 16 -9.48 -2.91 -13.45
N VAL A 17 -9.69 -3.64 -12.38
CA VAL A 17 -10.79 -3.39 -11.45
C VAL A 17 -10.49 -2.08 -10.73
N SER A 18 -11.45 -1.14 -10.71
CA SER A 18 -11.33 0.07 -9.91
C SER A 18 -11.61 -0.29 -8.45
N THR A 19 -10.66 -0.03 -7.58
CA THR A 19 -10.80 -0.20 -6.12
C THR A 19 -11.11 1.11 -5.42
N THR A 20 -11.03 2.22 -6.15
CA THR A 20 -11.21 3.57 -5.63
C THR A 20 -12.45 4.19 -6.25
N ASP A 21 -13.43 4.54 -5.44
CA ASP A 21 -14.47 5.50 -5.77
C ASP A 21 -14.14 6.84 -5.12
N SER A 22 -13.70 7.79 -5.94
CA SER A 22 -13.37 9.16 -5.50
C SER A 22 -14.50 10.16 -5.78
N ARG A 23 -15.65 9.71 -6.29
CA ARG A 23 -16.86 10.52 -6.55
C ARG A 23 -17.81 10.41 -5.36
N HIS A 24 -17.51 11.14 -4.31
CA HIS A 24 -18.33 11.18 -3.09
C HIS A 24 -18.26 12.56 -2.46
N ASP A 25 -19.23 12.90 -1.62
CA ASP A 25 -19.36 14.19 -0.92
C ASP A 25 -18.64 14.22 0.45
N LEU A 26 -17.82 13.21 0.76
CA LEU A 26 -17.05 13.16 2.00
C LEU A 26 -15.92 14.20 2.00
N PRO A 27 -15.49 14.69 3.17
CA PRO A 27 -14.40 15.66 3.29
C PRO A 27 -13.10 15.14 2.67
N LEU A 28 -12.46 15.97 1.83
CA LEU A 28 -11.15 15.71 1.27
C LEU A 28 -10.09 16.50 2.04
N TYR A 29 -8.91 15.90 2.18
CA TYR A 29 -7.79 16.48 2.91
C TYR A 29 -6.67 16.89 1.94
N PRO A 30 -5.89 17.94 2.27
CA PRO A 30 -4.81 18.41 1.40
C PRO A 30 -3.68 17.39 1.28
N ASN A 31 -2.92 17.45 0.20
CA ASN A 31 -1.70 16.67 0.03
C ASN A 31 -0.54 17.30 0.83
N LEU A 32 -0.29 16.78 2.02
CA LEU A 32 0.77 17.24 2.91
C LEU A 32 2.16 16.68 2.57
N VAL A 33 2.22 15.71 1.65
CA VAL A 33 3.47 14.98 1.37
C VAL A 33 4.11 15.35 0.04
N ARG A 34 3.53 16.28 -0.69
CA ARG A 34 4.00 16.68 -2.03
C ARG A 34 5.48 17.05 -2.06
N THR A 35 5.95 17.81 -1.07
CA THR A 35 7.33 18.26 -0.92
C THR A 35 8.07 17.58 0.24
N MET A 36 7.46 16.59 0.88
CA MET A 36 8.04 15.91 2.03
C MET A 36 8.99 14.81 1.58
N ILE A 37 10.17 14.77 2.20
CA ILE A 37 11.11 13.64 2.13
C ILE A 37 11.23 13.08 3.54
N PRO A 38 10.61 11.92 3.87
CA PRO A 38 10.76 11.31 5.17
C PRO A 38 12.20 10.86 5.42
N GLU A 39 12.75 11.18 6.60
CA GLU A 39 14.13 10.94 6.99
C GLU A 39 14.27 9.87 8.08
N LYS A 40 13.17 9.48 8.70
CA LYS A 40 13.14 8.47 9.77
C LYS A 40 11.80 7.72 9.77
N PRO A 41 11.74 6.54 10.43
CA PRO A 41 10.49 5.82 10.63
C PRO A 41 9.44 6.67 11.37
N CYS A 42 8.16 6.33 11.19
CA CYS A 42 7.04 6.96 11.89
C CYS A 42 6.84 8.46 11.59
N GLN A 43 7.27 8.93 10.40
CA GLN A 43 6.96 10.26 9.89
C GLN A 43 5.81 10.25 8.87
N LEU A 44 5.76 9.22 8.06
CA LEU A 44 4.78 9.05 7.00
C LEU A 44 4.42 7.57 6.86
N ILE A 45 3.15 7.27 6.95
CA ILE A 45 2.59 5.98 6.53
C ILE A 45 1.71 6.18 5.29
N VAL A 46 1.78 5.24 4.37
CA VAL A 46 1.01 5.26 3.13
C VAL A 46 0.09 4.05 3.06
N SER A 47 -1.12 4.27 2.56
CA SER A 47 -2.15 3.24 2.50
C SER A 47 -2.72 3.12 1.10
N ASP A 48 -3.05 1.89 0.70
CA ASP A 48 -3.72 1.61 -0.56
C ASP A 48 -4.47 0.28 -0.47
N ILE A 49 -5.51 0.12 -1.32
CA ILE A 49 -6.31 -1.09 -1.42
C ILE A 49 -6.03 -1.75 -2.75
N THR A 50 -5.78 -3.06 -2.71
CA THR A 50 -5.72 -3.89 -3.91
C THR A 50 -6.70 -5.06 -3.79
N TYR A 51 -6.90 -5.80 -4.88
CA TYR A 51 -7.82 -6.93 -4.91
C TYR A 51 -7.08 -8.23 -5.25
N ILE A 52 -7.59 -9.33 -4.71
CA ILE A 52 -7.10 -10.68 -4.95
C ILE A 52 -8.29 -11.53 -5.42
N PRO A 53 -8.15 -12.29 -6.52
CA PRO A 53 -9.22 -13.15 -7.01
C PRO A 53 -9.42 -14.36 -6.07
N LEU A 54 -10.67 -14.67 -5.78
CA LEU A 54 -11.12 -15.91 -5.13
C LEU A 54 -11.87 -16.73 -6.16
N TRP A 55 -11.37 -17.91 -6.48
CA TRP A 55 -11.99 -18.82 -7.42
C TRP A 55 -13.29 -19.41 -6.86
N MET A 56 -14.39 -19.27 -7.58
CA MET A 56 -15.69 -19.85 -7.26
C MET A 56 -15.89 -21.17 -8.02
N ASN A 57 -15.61 -21.14 -9.31
CA ASN A 57 -15.59 -22.31 -10.17
C ASN A 57 -14.38 -22.21 -11.13
N PRO A 58 -13.28 -22.92 -10.85
CA PRO A 58 -12.08 -22.86 -11.69
C PRO A 58 -12.30 -23.39 -13.11
N VAL A 59 -13.21 -24.34 -13.27
CA VAL A 59 -13.51 -24.97 -14.57
C VAL A 59 -14.12 -23.95 -15.53
N ASP A 60 -15.07 -23.14 -15.03
CA ASP A 60 -15.75 -22.10 -15.81
C ASP A 60 -15.02 -20.76 -15.75
N GLY A 61 -13.95 -20.66 -14.98
CA GLY A 61 -13.17 -19.43 -14.79
C GLY A 61 -13.91 -18.37 -13.98
N GLU A 62 -14.90 -18.76 -13.18
CA GLU A 62 -15.65 -17.86 -12.32
C GLU A 62 -14.85 -17.50 -11.06
N TYR A 63 -14.76 -16.21 -10.77
CA TYR A 63 -14.11 -15.69 -9.56
C TYR A 63 -14.81 -14.42 -9.06
N LYS A 64 -14.72 -14.21 -7.77
CA LYS A 64 -15.01 -12.94 -7.09
C LYS A 64 -13.71 -12.33 -6.58
N PHE A 65 -13.77 -11.10 -6.08
CA PHE A 65 -12.61 -10.48 -5.45
C PHE A 65 -12.77 -10.43 -3.93
N CYS A 66 -11.66 -10.59 -3.23
CA CYS A 66 -11.47 -10.03 -1.90
C CYS A 66 -10.49 -8.84 -2.00
N TYR A 67 -10.51 -8.00 -0.99
CA TYR A 67 -9.83 -6.72 -0.98
C TYR A 67 -8.79 -6.69 0.12
N LEU A 68 -7.57 -6.35 -0.25
CA LEU A 68 -6.44 -6.25 0.63
C LEU A 68 -6.11 -4.79 0.89
N SER A 69 -6.23 -4.36 2.14
CA SER A 69 -5.74 -3.05 2.61
C SER A 69 -4.36 -3.22 3.21
N LEU A 70 -3.37 -2.46 2.73
CA LEU A 70 -2.03 -2.40 3.29
C LEU A 70 -1.71 -1.00 3.80
N ILE A 71 -1.01 -0.93 4.93
CA ILE A 71 -0.41 0.29 5.49
C ILE A 71 1.09 0.07 5.61
N THR A 72 1.85 0.95 5.00
CA THR A 72 3.31 0.83 4.88
C THR A 72 3.99 2.07 5.46
N ASP A 73 4.99 1.90 6.31
CA ASP A 73 5.90 2.99 6.68
C ASP A 73 6.71 3.41 5.46
N TYR A 74 6.61 4.68 5.09
CA TYR A 74 7.25 5.18 3.88
C TYR A 74 8.77 5.09 3.94
N TYR A 75 9.38 5.30 5.11
CA TYR A 75 10.84 5.31 5.25
C TYR A 75 11.40 3.89 5.22
N THR A 76 10.91 3.01 6.08
CA THR A 76 11.40 1.64 6.22
C THR A 76 10.86 0.68 5.17
N LYS A 77 9.79 1.05 4.46
CA LYS A 77 9.01 0.16 3.59
C LYS A 77 8.32 -1.00 4.33
N GLU A 78 8.33 -1.00 5.66
CA GLU A 78 7.70 -2.01 6.49
C GLU A 78 6.19 -1.96 6.36
N ILE A 79 5.56 -3.10 6.12
CA ILE A 79 4.11 -3.26 6.20
C ILE A 79 3.75 -3.32 7.68
N VAL A 80 3.18 -2.23 8.20
CA VAL A 80 2.86 -2.06 9.63
C VAL A 80 1.41 -2.41 9.96
N GLY A 81 0.55 -2.49 8.95
CA GLY A 81 -0.83 -2.90 9.11
C GLY A 81 -1.40 -3.49 7.82
N TYR A 82 -2.25 -4.50 7.97
CA TYR A 82 -2.94 -5.12 6.83
C TYR A 82 -4.25 -5.76 7.25
N SER A 83 -5.15 -5.88 6.29
CA SER A 83 -6.42 -6.58 6.47
C SER A 83 -6.95 -7.11 5.14
N VAL A 84 -7.65 -8.24 5.18
CA VAL A 84 -8.38 -8.80 4.03
C VAL A 84 -9.86 -8.79 4.33
N GLY A 85 -10.65 -8.22 3.43
CA GLY A 85 -12.10 -8.18 3.47
C GLY A 85 -12.73 -8.75 2.21
N ASP A 86 -13.96 -9.22 2.32
CA ASP A 86 -14.80 -9.68 1.21
C ASP A 86 -15.51 -8.53 0.49
N THR A 87 -15.54 -7.37 1.11
CA THR A 87 -16.14 -6.13 0.60
C THR A 87 -15.17 -4.97 0.67
N LEU A 88 -15.53 -3.84 0.04
CA LEU A 88 -14.80 -2.56 0.13
C LEU A 88 -15.28 -1.69 1.31
N GLU A 89 -15.77 -2.29 2.37
CA GLU A 89 -16.21 -1.55 3.54
C GLU A 89 -15.04 -0.95 4.33
N THR A 90 -15.30 0.23 4.92
CA THR A 90 -14.33 0.93 5.79
C THR A 90 -13.89 0.09 7.00
N SER A 91 -14.73 -0.83 7.46
CA SER A 91 -14.42 -1.74 8.57
C SER A 91 -13.12 -2.54 8.34
N HIS A 92 -12.82 -2.89 7.10
CA HIS A 92 -11.60 -3.63 6.76
C HIS A 92 -10.36 -2.72 6.74
N THR A 93 -10.47 -1.50 6.23
CA THR A 93 -9.37 -0.52 6.29
C THR A 93 -9.08 -0.08 7.73
N LEU A 94 -10.11 0.03 8.58
CA LEU A 94 -9.94 0.30 10.01
C LEU A 94 -9.17 -0.81 10.73
N LYS A 95 -9.41 -2.09 10.42
CA LYS A 95 -8.63 -3.20 11.00
C LYS A 95 -7.15 -3.09 10.65
N ALA A 96 -6.82 -2.70 9.41
CA ALA A 96 -5.44 -2.46 9.02
C ALA A 96 -4.84 -1.26 9.77
N LEU A 97 -5.61 -0.18 9.97
CA LEU A 97 -5.19 0.97 10.74
C LEU A 97 -4.95 0.63 12.21
N ASP A 98 -5.85 -0.09 12.86
CA ASP A 98 -5.69 -0.48 14.26
C ASP A 98 -4.47 -1.40 14.46
N MET A 99 -4.17 -2.27 13.48
CA MET A 99 -2.92 -3.05 13.49
C MET A 99 -1.70 -2.14 13.41
N ALA A 100 -1.69 -1.14 12.52
CA ALA A 100 -0.60 -0.18 12.40
C ALA A 100 -0.44 0.67 13.67
N LEU A 101 -1.53 1.11 14.28
CA LEU A 101 -1.51 1.83 15.54
C LEU A 101 -0.91 0.99 16.68
N LYS A 102 -1.26 -0.29 16.73
CA LYS A 102 -0.68 -1.24 17.69
C LYS A 102 0.82 -1.47 17.44
N HIS A 103 1.25 -1.51 16.17
CA HIS A 103 2.67 -1.60 15.83
C HIS A 103 3.46 -0.40 16.38
N TYR A 104 2.87 0.77 16.36
CA TYR A 104 3.46 2.01 16.90
C TYR A 104 3.10 2.30 18.37
N ASP A 105 2.50 1.35 19.08
CA ASP A 105 2.20 1.48 20.50
C ASP A 105 3.38 2.01 21.28
N LYS A 106 3.45 2.88 22.10
CA LYS A 106 4.58 3.55 22.77
C LYS A 106 5.33 4.62 21.95
N LYS A 107 4.88 4.97 20.73
CA LYS A 107 5.45 6.10 19.98
C LYS A 107 4.51 7.30 20.04
N ASP A 108 5.11 8.49 20.04
CA ASP A 108 4.34 9.72 19.82
C ASP A 108 3.94 9.80 18.35
N LEU A 109 2.64 9.78 18.09
CA LEU A 109 2.06 9.82 16.75
C LEU A 109 1.64 11.23 16.31
N SER A 110 1.80 12.25 17.14
CA SER A 110 1.35 13.63 16.86
C SER A 110 1.98 14.26 15.61
N GLY A 111 3.14 13.77 15.19
CA GLY A 111 3.83 14.21 13.97
C GLY A 111 3.64 13.29 12.76
N LEU A 112 3.01 12.13 12.95
CA LEU A 112 2.81 11.15 11.88
C LEU A 112 1.79 11.65 10.87
N ILE A 113 2.08 11.47 9.59
CA ILE A 113 1.16 11.72 8.49
C ILE A 113 0.68 10.37 7.95
N HIS A 114 -0.63 10.22 7.81
CA HIS A 114 -1.26 9.14 7.05
C HIS A 114 -1.63 9.66 5.67
N HIS A 115 -1.10 9.04 4.62
CA HIS A 115 -1.37 9.41 3.24
C HIS A 115 -2.04 8.27 2.47
N SER A 116 -3.11 8.58 1.76
CA SER A 116 -3.88 7.64 0.95
C SER A 116 -4.40 8.30 -0.33
N ASP A 117 -5.03 7.50 -1.19
CA ASP A 117 -5.89 8.04 -2.23
C ASP A 117 -7.16 8.67 -1.65
N ARG A 118 -8.05 9.17 -2.55
CA ARG A 118 -9.34 9.77 -2.19
C ARG A 118 -10.49 8.77 -2.16
N GLY A 119 -10.20 7.49 -1.93
CA GLY A 119 -11.24 6.47 -1.86
C GLY A 119 -12.19 6.69 -0.69
N VAL A 120 -13.47 6.35 -0.89
CA VAL A 120 -14.53 6.50 0.12
C VAL A 120 -14.15 5.88 1.46
N GLN A 121 -13.37 4.81 1.47
CA GLN A 121 -12.92 4.11 2.66
C GLN A 121 -12.04 5.01 3.54
N TYR A 122 -11.09 5.73 2.92
CA TYR A 122 -10.16 6.62 3.61
C TYR A 122 -10.76 7.98 3.95
N ALA A 123 -11.75 8.44 3.14
CA ALA A 123 -12.47 9.70 3.37
C ALA A 123 -13.61 9.55 4.39
N SER A 124 -14.03 8.33 4.75
CA SER A 124 -15.12 8.09 5.68
C SER A 124 -14.86 8.69 7.05
N TYR A 125 -15.93 9.18 7.70
CA TYR A 125 -15.82 9.74 9.05
C TYR A 125 -15.22 8.75 10.05
N ALA A 126 -15.62 7.49 9.99
CA ALA A 126 -15.10 6.45 10.88
C ALA A 126 -13.57 6.32 10.78
N TYR A 127 -13.00 6.39 9.56
CA TYR A 127 -11.56 6.29 9.35
C TYR A 127 -10.84 7.58 9.75
N THR A 128 -11.33 8.73 9.31
CA THR A 128 -10.71 10.03 9.58
C THR A 128 -10.78 10.41 11.07
N ASP A 129 -11.88 10.10 11.75
CA ASP A 129 -12.01 10.35 13.18
C ASP A 129 -11.08 9.45 14.00
N ARG A 130 -10.88 8.20 13.57
CA ARG A 130 -9.90 7.32 14.20
C ARG A 130 -8.47 7.88 14.11
N LEU A 131 -8.07 8.44 12.97
CA LEU A 131 -6.78 9.12 12.81
C LEU A 131 -6.66 10.36 13.70
N LYS A 132 -7.70 11.21 13.74
CA LYS A 132 -7.75 12.41 14.56
C LYS A 132 -7.65 12.09 16.05
N GLN A 133 -8.35 11.04 16.53
CA GLN A 133 -8.31 10.59 17.93
C GLN A 133 -6.90 10.31 18.43
N VAL A 134 -6.01 9.84 17.56
CA VAL A 134 -4.61 9.52 17.88
C VAL A 134 -3.62 10.60 17.44
N GLY A 135 -4.12 11.76 16.98
CA GLY A 135 -3.31 12.91 16.59
C GLY A 135 -2.57 12.78 15.27
N ILE A 136 -2.90 11.79 14.43
CA ILE A 136 -2.28 11.56 13.12
C ILE A 136 -2.86 12.57 12.11
N LYS A 137 -1.99 13.24 11.35
CA LYS A 137 -2.36 14.16 10.28
C LYS A 137 -2.82 13.39 9.05
N ILE A 138 -3.92 13.86 8.44
CA ILE A 138 -4.51 13.22 7.27
C ILE A 138 -4.04 13.94 6.01
N SER A 139 -3.59 13.16 5.04
CA SER A 139 -3.15 13.61 3.73
C SER A 139 -3.75 12.73 2.64
N MET A 140 -4.19 13.33 1.54
CA MET A 140 -4.74 12.59 0.39
C MET A 140 -4.07 13.02 -0.91
N THR A 141 -4.00 12.11 -1.88
CA THR A 141 -3.50 12.41 -3.22
C THR A 141 -4.27 13.55 -3.87
N GLU A 142 -3.64 14.32 -4.72
CA GLU A 142 -4.34 15.22 -5.63
C GLU A 142 -4.91 14.44 -6.83
N CYS A 143 -5.91 15.00 -7.54
CA CYS A 143 -6.62 14.30 -8.61
C CYS A 143 -5.70 13.57 -9.58
N GLY A 144 -5.81 12.25 -9.63
CA GLY A 144 -5.34 11.39 -10.73
C GLY A 144 -3.84 11.27 -10.92
N ASN A 145 -3.00 11.74 -9.98
CA ASN A 145 -1.55 11.59 -10.10
C ASN A 145 -1.07 10.27 -9.43
N PRO A 146 -0.74 9.22 -10.22
CA PRO A 146 -0.25 7.96 -9.66
C PRO A 146 1.05 8.09 -8.87
N LYS A 147 1.82 9.17 -9.09
CA LYS A 147 3.09 9.41 -8.41
C LYS A 147 2.93 9.78 -6.94
N ASP A 148 1.74 10.25 -6.54
CA ASP A 148 1.49 10.71 -5.18
C ASP A 148 1.46 9.56 -4.17
N ASN A 149 1.09 8.34 -4.57
CA ASN A 149 1.05 7.15 -3.69
C ASN A 149 1.91 5.97 -4.20
N ALA A 150 2.97 6.26 -4.94
CA ALA A 150 3.80 5.27 -5.64
C ALA A 150 4.43 4.20 -4.71
N VAL A 151 4.69 4.52 -3.43
CA VAL A 151 5.25 3.54 -2.48
C VAL A 151 4.19 2.52 -2.11
N ALA A 152 2.97 2.92 -1.77
CA ALA A 152 1.89 1.99 -1.45
C ALA A 152 1.54 1.11 -2.66
N GLU A 153 1.43 1.70 -3.85
CA GLU A 153 1.21 0.94 -5.09
C GLU A 153 2.31 -0.10 -5.35
N ARG A 154 3.57 0.27 -5.13
CA ARG A 154 4.70 -0.66 -5.30
C ARG A 154 4.65 -1.81 -4.30
N VAL A 155 4.35 -1.54 -3.03
CA VAL A 155 4.23 -2.58 -2.00
C VAL A 155 3.07 -3.52 -2.33
N ASN A 156 1.91 -2.98 -2.68
CA ASN A 156 0.77 -3.77 -3.14
C ASN A 156 1.13 -4.65 -4.34
N ASN A 157 1.87 -4.09 -5.31
CA ASN A 157 2.30 -4.84 -6.48
C ASN A 157 3.27 -5.97 -6.10
N THR A 158 4.21 -5.73 -5.19
CA THR A 158 5.13 -6.75 -4.69
C THR A 158 4.37 -7.87 -3.99
N VAL A 159 3.49 -7.55 -3.06
CA VAL A 159 2.70 -8.56 -2.35
C VAL A 159 1.86 -9.37 -3.33
N LYS A 160 1.10 -8.72 -4.20
CA LYS A 160 0.15 -9.38 -5.10
C LYS A 160 0.83 -10.14 -6.23
N ASN A 161 1.81 -9.54 -6.90
CA ASN A 161 2.34 -10.03 -8.17
C ASN A 161 3.72 -10.69 -8.06
N GLU A 162 4.35 -10.64 -6.89
CA GLU A 162 5.59 -11.37 -6.61
C GLU A 162 5.34 -12.45 -5.56
N LEU A 163 4.87 -12.08 -4.35
CA LEU A 163 4.79 -13.00 -3.21
C LEU A 163 3.58 -13.95 -3.27
N LEU A 164 2.44 -13.46 -3.76
CA LEU A 164 1.23 -14.28 -3.94
C LEU A 164 1.06 -14.76 -5.39
N LYS A 165 2.06 -14.53 -6.24
CA LYS A 165 1.99 -14.89 -7.66
C LYS A 165 1.87 -16.41 -7.85
N GLY A 166 0.90 -16.81 -8.66
CA GLY A 166 0.68 -18.24 -8.98
C GLY A 166 -0.08 -19.01 -7.91
N MET A 167 -0.43 -18.37 -6.79
CA MET A 167 -1.32 -18.97 -5.81
C MET A 167 -2.78 -18.83 -6.28
N GLU A 168 -3.54 -19.88 -6.09
CA GLU A 168 -4.99 -19.91 -6.32
C GLU A 168 -5.69 -20.00 -4.99
N PHE A 169 -6.66 -19.11 -4.77
CA PHE A 169 -7.40 -19.02 -3.52
C PHE A 169 -8.88 -19.27 -3.77
N TYR A 170 -9.48 -20.06 -2.90
CA TYR A 170 -10.91 -20.42 -2.93
C TYR A 170 -11.66 -19.80 -1.75
N THR A 171 -10.96 -19.50 -0.67
CA THR A 171 -11.50 -18.90 0.54
C THR A 171 -10.72 -17.67 0.97
N ILE A 172 -11.38 -16.79 1.71
CA ILE A 172 -10.72 -15.59 2.27
C ILE A 172 -9.69 -15.98 3.35
N GLU A 173 -9.90 -17.10 4.04
CA GLU A 173 -9.01 -17.63 5.07
C GLU A 173 -7.68 -18.10 4.48
N GLU A 174 -7.70 -18.70 3.28
CA GLU A 174 -6.49 -19.04 2.55
C GLU A 174 -5.68 -17.79 2.20
N VAL A 175 -6.37 -16.72 1.73
CA VAL A 175 -5.71 -15.43 1.47
C VAL A 175 -5.13 -14.83 2.74
N ARG A 176 -5.85 -14.86 3.87
CA ARG A 176 -5.37 -14.36 5.15
C ARG A 176 -4.12 -15.09 5.61
N THR A 177 -4.11 -16.40 5.49
CA THR A 177 -2.97 -17.25 5.87
C THR A 177 -1.76 -16.98 4.98
N ALA A 178 -1.93 -16.98 3.66
CA ALA A 178 -0.87 -16.69 2.71
C ALA A 178 -0.33 -15.27 2.88
N LEU A 179 -1.22 -14.29 3.10
CA LEU A 179 -0.83 -12.90 3.32
C LEU A 179 0.01 -12.73 4.58
N LYS A 180 -0.35 -13.40 5.68
CA LYS A 180 0.44 -13.36 6.91
C LYS A 180 1.88 -13.82 6.67
N LEU A 181 2.07 -14.92 5.96
CA LEU A 181 3.40 -15.43 5.60
C LEU A 181 4.12 -14.49 4.63
N ALA A 182 3.41 -13.96 3.64
CA ALA A 182 3.97 -13.03 2.67
C ALA A 182 4.45 -11.72 3.34
N VAL A 183 3.68 -11.17 4.28
CA VAL A 183 4.06 -9.96 5.04
C VAL A 183 5.24 -10.24 5.95
N ASP A 184 5.26 -11.40 6.63
CA ASP A 184 6.38 -11.78 7.47
C ASP A 184 7.67 -11.90 6.64
N PHE A 185 7.64 -12.62 5.54
CA PHE A 185 8.77 -12.72 4.61
C PHE A 185 9.19 -11.34 4.06
N TYR A 186 8.22 -10.51 3.64
CA TYR A 186 8.48 -9.18 3.11
C TYR A 186 9.21 -8.30 4.12
N ASN A 187 8.77 -8.30 5.37
CA ASN A 187 9.29 -7.44 6.42
C ASN A 187 10.65 -7.94 6.98
N ASN A 188 10.81 -9.26 7.12
CA ASN A 188 11.94 -9.84 7.85
C ASN A 188 13.03 -10.45 6.98
N GLU A 189 12.70 -10.91 5.77
CA GLU A 189 13.62 -11.70 4.96
C GLU A 189 13.91 -11.08 3.59
N ARG A 190 12.94 -10.38 2.97
CA ARG A 190 13.11 -9.83 1.63
C ARG A 190 14.00 -8.59 1.63
N PRO A 191 15.18 -8.62 0.95
CA PRO A 191 16.03 -7.44 0.83
C PRO A 191 15.43 -6.40 -0.13
N HIS A 192 15.63 -5.13 0.18
CA HIS A 192 15.14 -4.00 -0.62
C HIS A 192 16.28 -3.13 -1.12
N TRP A 193 16.37 -2.92 -2.41
CA TRP A 193 17.38 -2.03 -3.00
C TRP A 193 17.27 -0.59 -2.49
N SER A 194 16.04 -0.10 -2.22
CA SER A 194 15.82 1.23 -1.66
C SER A 194 16.27 1.37 -0.20
N LEU A 195 16.63 0.27 0.44
CA LEU A 195 17.10 0.18 1.80
C LEU A 195 18.55 -0.35 1.87
N ASP A 196 19.31 -0.15 0.82
CA ASP A 196 20.70 -0.66 0.69
C ASP A 196 20.84 -2.17 0.86
N GLY A 197 19.81 -2.93 0.46
CA GLY A 197 19.79 -4.39 0.59
C GLY A 197 19.31 -4.89 1.95
N MET A 198 18.95 -4.01 2.88
CA MET A 198 18.34 -4.40 4.15
C MET A 198 16.88 -4.82 3.97
N THR A 199 16.39 -5.58 4.93
CA THR A 199 14.95 -5.80 5.09
C THR A 199 14.28 -4.58 5.74
N PRO A 200 12.96 -4.41 5.59
CA PRO A 200 12.21 -3.35 6.27
C PRO A 200 12.46 -3.27 7.78
N VAL A 201 12.42 -4.41 8.47
CA VAL A 201 12.66 -4.48 9.92
C VAL A 201 14.12 -4.11 10.29
N GLN A 202 15.10 -4.50 9.48
CA GLN A 202 16.49 -4.07 9.68
C GLN A 202 16.64 -2.57 9.49
N ALA A 203 16.02 -2.00 8.45
CA ALA A 203 16.01 -0.56 8.21
C ALA A 203 15.37 0.23 9.36
N GLY A 204 14.32 -0.31 9.99
CA GLY A 204 13.67 0.31 11.15
C GLY A 204 14.56 0.35 12.43
N LYS A 205 15.56 -0.50 12.52
CA LYS A 205 16.53 -0.56 13.63
C LYS A 205 17.79 0.25 13.37
N MET A 206 18.01 0.71 12.13
CA MET A 206 19.19 1.49 11.78
C MET A 206 19.20 2.87 12.47
N LYS A 207 20.40 3.29 12.88
CA LYS A 207 20.67 4.65 13.31
C LYS A 207 21.40 5.38 12.18
N GLY A 208 20.91 6.56 11.80
CA GLY A 208 21.49 7.36 10.74
C GLY A 208 20.78 7.18 9.39
N GLU A 209 21.33 7.81 8.37
CA GLU A 209 20.75 7.83 7.03
C GLU A 209 20.95 6.49 6.31
N ILE A 210 19.89 5.99 5.65
CA ILE A 210 19.97 4.81 4.78
C ILE A 210 20.56 5.24 3.45
N LYS A 211 21.72 4.67 3.08
CA LYS A 211 22.36 4.92 1.79
C LYS A 211 21.47 4.45 0.64
N LYS A 212 21.10 5.34 -0.25
CA LYS A 212 20.35 5.03 -1.45
C LYS A 212 21.31 4.69 -2.60
N ARG A 213 21.08 3.54 -3.25
CA ARG A 213 21.90 3.07 -4.38
C ARG A 213 21.57 3.75 -5.70
N TRP A 214 20.50 4.56 -5.75
CA TRP A 214 20.10 5.36 -6.91
C TRP A 214 19.48 6.68 -6.48
N ASN A 215 19.54 7.66 -7.35
CA ASN A 215 18.88 8.94 -7.13
C ASN A 215 17.37 8.81 -7.36
N SER A 216 16.58 9.20 -6.39
CA SER A 216 15.14 9.34 -6.54
C SER A 216 14.84 10.62 -7.35
N PHE A 217 14.26 10.47 -8.54
CA PHE A 217 13.84 11.63 -9.35
C PHE A 217 12.89 12.56 -8.57
N ARG A 218 12.01 12.00 -7.75
CA ARG A 218 11.12 12.79 -6.89
C ARG A 218 11.89 13.60 -5.87
N GLU A 219 12.83 12.99 -5.14
CA GLU A 219 13.64 13.69 -4.14
C GLU A 219 14.56 14.73 -4.77
N THR A 220 15.16 14.42 -5.91
CA THR A 220 15.95 15.38 -6.69
C THR A 220 15.09 16.55 -7.12
N ALA A 221 13.89 16.33 -7.63
CA ALA A 221 12.97 17.39 -8.02
C ALA A 221 12.56 18.27 -6.83
N ILE A 222 12.30 17.66 -5.66
CA ILE A 222 11.97 18.43 -4.44
C ILE A 222 13.17 19.27 -4.00
N ARG A 223 14.37 18.68 -3.92
CA ARG A 223 15.59 19.40 -3.49
C ARG A 223 16.01 20.55 -4.43
N ASN A 224 15.67 20.45 -5.71
CA ASN A 224 15.96 21.48 -6.71
C ASN A 224 14.91 22.62 -6.73
N GLN A 225 13.82 22.52 -5.97
CA GLN A 225 12.82 23.58 -5.84
C GLN A 225 13.13 24.54 -4.68
N TYR A 226 14.14 24.24 -3.89
CA TYR A 226 14.65 25.03 -2.76
C TYR A 226 16.16 25.27 -2.93
#